data_941adf113504e20c583deaceefcacb79
#
_entry.id   941adf113504e20c583deaceefcacb79
#
_cell.length_a   1.000
_cell.length_b   1.000
_cell.length_c   1.000
_cell.angle_alpha   90.00
_cell.angle_beta   90.00
_cell.angle_gamma   90.00
#
_symmetry.space_group_name_H-M   'P 1'
#
loop_
_entity.id
_entity.type
_entity.pdbx_description
1 polymer ?
#
loop_
_entity_poly.entity_id
_entity_poly.type
_entity_poly.pdbx_seq_one_letter_code
_entity_poly.pdbx_strand_id
1 'polypeptide(L)'
;MYREIEFQGKFEKIKSCECIGEFEDEYVYDLEIDEEGYDNQTFFANDILVHNSNYINFGAVMNSCEFDYDPFEFVKRLNEYRLKEYIKKCYDIYAKKWNTDNYQDFELESLSYGGIFLGKKKYVLDIAWQDPNKDLFPKLSKIKSTGIELAQSGTAPFAREKLTFLLRHIFEKGKNFDIREFVKILKEIKNEFKVQKADQISIGTSVNNIEKFIINDTTKFEVGKGCPMHVRAAGYHNYILNNSKYKVKYSLIRSSEKIKYYFVKTKSENENNVFGYLNGSYPYEYAPPVDFDEQFNRIILDPINRFVEAMGYAPLSPNLLLVRALF
;
A
#
# COMPACT_ATOMS: atom_id res chain seq x y z
N MET A 1 -12.05 -37.54 -3.88
CA MET A 1 -13.09 -37.44 -4.95
C MET A 1 -13.25 -35.96 -5.24
N TYR A 2 -12.88 -35.49 -6.44
CA TYR A 2 -12.96 -34.06 -6.77
C TYR A 2 -14.37 -33.77 -7.22
N ARG A 3 -15.04 -32.75 -6.65
CA ARG A 3 -16.25 -32.20 -7.27
C ARG A 3 -15.82 -31.29 -8.43
N GLU A 4 -16.49 -31.46 -9.55
CA GLU A 4 -16.36 -30.52 -10.66
C GLU A 4 -16.83 -29.16 -10.23
N ILE A 5 -15.98 -28.14 -10.39
CA ILE A 5 -16.38 -26.76 -10.26
C ILE A 5 -17.18 -26.42 -11.49
N GLU A 6 -18.49 -26.37 -11.40
CA GLU A 6 -19.35 -25.88 -12.48
C GLU A 6 -19.27 -24.34 -12.52
N PHE A 7 -18.62 -23.80 -13.52
CA PHE A 7 -18.75 -22.40 -13.88
C PHE A 7 -20.02 -22.23 -14.69
N GLN A 8 -21.06 -21.68 -14.05
CA GLN A 8 -22.29 -21.30 -14.76
C GLN A 8 -22.18 -19.85 -15.23
N GLY A 9 -22.12 -19.65 -16.54
CA GLY A 9 -22.25 -18.36 -17.17
C GLY A 9 -20.93 -17.64 -17.50
N LYS A 10 -21.07 -16.47 -18.05
CA LYS A 10 -20.01 -15.54 -18.40
C LYS A 10 -19.40 -14.98 -17.12
N PHE A 11 -18.18 -15.37 -16.78
CA PHE A 11 -17.36 -14.76 -15.73
C PHE A 11 -18.13 -14.21 -14.49
N GLU A 12 -18.86 -15.09 -13.82
CA GLU A 12 -19.53 -14.73 -12.57
C GLU A 12 -18.52 -14.74 -11.42
N LYS A 13 -18.76 -13.86 -10.44
CA LYS A 13 -17.98 -13.76 -9.21
C LYS A 13 -17.99 -15.09 -8.46
N ILE A 14 -16.82 -15.69 -8.25
CA ILE A 14 -16.68 -16.88 -7.41
C ILE A 14 -16.90 -16.42 -5.97
N LYS A 15 -18.03 -16.78 -5.36
CA LYS A 15 -18.34 -16.43 -3.98
C LYS A 15 -17.69 -17.36 -2.96
N SER A 16 -17.41 -18.59 -3.36
CA SER A 16 -16.69 -19.57 -2.54
C SER A 16 -16.10 -20.64 -3.44
N CYS A 17 -14.97 -21.18 -3.07
CA CYS A 17 -14.39 -22.38 -3.65
C CYS A 17 -14.26 -23.40 -2.53
N GLU A 18 -15.09 -24.45 -2.55
CA GLU A 18 -15.01 -25.54 -1.58
C GLU A 18 -14.16 -26.66 -2.18
N CYS A 19 -13.05 -26.96 -1.54
CA CYS A 19 -12.31 -28.18 -1.83
C CYS A 19 -12.86 -29.29 -0.90
N ILE A 20 -13.66 -30.18 -1.47
CA ILE A 20 -14.17 -31.33 -0.73
C ILE A 20 -13.21 -32.49 -0.95
N GLY A 21 -12.17 -32.55 -0.12
CA GLY A 21 -11.31 -33.69 0.09
C GLY A 21 -11.50 -34.25 1.51
N GLU A 22 -10.86 -35.34 1.85
CA GLU A 22 -10.93 -35.98 3.19
C GLU A 22 -10.27 -35.17 4.32
N PHE A 23 -9.97 -33.89 4.10
CA PHE A 23 -9.42 -32.99 5.10
C PHE A 23 -10.48 -31.98 5.49
N GLU A 24 -10.86 -31.96 6.76
CA GLU A 24 -11.85 -31.06 7.35
C GLU A 24 -11.36 -29.60 7.49
N ASP A 25 -10.26 -29.20 6.84
CA ASP A 25 -9.65 -27.89 7.01
C ASP A 25 -10.07 -26.94 5.89
N GLU A 26 -10.61 -25.79 6.27
CA GLU A 26 -11.06 -24.72 5.38
C GLU A 26 -9.86 -24.11 4.63
N TYR A 27 -9.80 -24.33 3.32
CA TYR A 27 -8.89 -23.62 2.43
C TYR A 27 -9.58 -22.38 1.91
N VAL A 28 -9.03 -21.20 2.20
CA VAL A 28 -9.51 -19.96 1.60
C VAL A 28 -8.74 -19.72 0.30
N TYR A 29 -9.40 -19.94 -0.84
CA TYR A 29 -8.92 -19.47 -2.13
C TYR A 29 -9.60 -18.12 -2.42
N ASP A 30 -8.82 -17.06 -2.52
CA ASP A 30 -9.34 -15.76 -2.94
C ASP A 30 -9.13 -15.61 -4.45
N LEU A 31 -10.19 -15.93 -5.20
CA LEU A 31 -10.32 -15.64 -6.63
C LEU A 31 -11.42 -14.58 -6.76
N GLU A 32 -11.04 -13.32 -6.67
CA GLU A 32 -11.99 -12.24 -6.91
C GLU A 32 -12.04 -11.91 -8.40
N ILE A 33 -13.15 -12.25 -9.05
CA ILE A 33 -13.48 -11.84 -10.42
C ILE A 33 -14.50 -10.71 -10.30
N ASP A 34 -14.17 -9.52 -10.78
CA ASP A 34 -15.01 -8.33 -10.73
C ASP A 34 -15.89 -8.25 -12.00
N GLU A 35 -17.19 -7.93 -11.85
CA GLU A 35 -18.15 -7.93 -12.93
C GLU A 35 -18.02 -6.74 -13.91
N GLU A 36 -17.33 -5.67 -13.53
CA GLU A 36 -17.32 -4.41 -14.30
C GLU A 36 -16.12 -4.20 -15.24
N GLY A 37 -15.36 -5.19 -15.55
CA GLY A 37 -14.28 -4.99 -16.51
C GLY A 37 -13.07 -5.88 -16.30
N TYR A 38 -12.32 -5.99 -17.34
CA TYR A 38 -11.13 -6.82 -17.50
C TYR A 38 -9.94 -6.44 -16.58
N ASP A 39 -10.19 -5.80 -15.45
CA ASP A 39 -9.15 -5.38 -14.48
C ASP A 39 -8.92 -6.43 -13.38
N ASN A 40 -9.19 -7.67 -13.74
CA ASN A 40 -9.13 -8.80 -12.83
C ASN A 40 -7.77 -9.45 -12.84
N GLN A 41 -7.55 -10.28 -11.84
CA GLN A 41 -6.33 -11.06 -11.67
C GLN A 41 -6.06 -12.02 -12.85
N THR A 42 -7.06 -12.20 -13.72
CA THR A 42 -6.96 -12.92 -14.99
C THR A 42 -7.25 -12.01 -16.16
N PHE A 43 -6.44 -12.06 -17.19
CA PHE A 43 -6.67 -11.36 -18.46
C PHE A 43 -6.22 -12.24 -19.61
N PHE A 44 -6.80 -12.01 -20.80
CA PHE A 44 -6.36 -12.65 -22.01
C PHE A 44 -5.23 -11.83 -22.64
N ALA A 45 -4.08 -12.45 -22.80
CA ALA A 45 -2.98 -11.91 -23.58
C ALA A 45 -2.76 -12.85 -24.78
N ASN A 46 -3.01 -12.38 -25.99
CA ASN A 46 -2.94 -13.19 -27.23
C ASN A 46 -3.74 -14.51 -27.12
N ASP A 47 -5.00 -14.41 -26.71
CA ASP A 47 -5.90 -15.56 -26.48
C ASP A 47 -5.46 -16.53 -25.36
N ILE A 48 -4.46 -16.19 -24.59
CA ILE A 48 -3.99 -16.96 -23.43
C ILE A 48 -4.54 -16.30 -22.16
N LEU A 49 -5.22 -17.09 -21.34
CA LEU A 49 -5.66 -16.65 -20.00
C LEU A 49 -4.44 -16.55 -19.07
N VAL A 50 -4.13 -15.33 -18.63
CA VAL A 50 -3.00 -15.05 -17.73
C VAL A 50 -3.52 -14.69 -16.35
N HIS A 51 -2.91 -15.22 -15.30
CA HIS A 51 -3.31 -15.05 -13.92
C HIS A 51 -2.27 -14.29 -13.09
N ASN A 52 -2.73 -13.47 -12.15
CA ASN A 52 -1.87 -12.80 -11.16
C ASN A 52 -1.53 -13.73 -9.97
N SER A 53 -0.67 -13.23 -9.05
CA SER A 53 -0.25 -13.95 -7.85
C SER A 53 -1.44 -14.33 -6.97
N ASN A 54 -1.43 -15.57 -6.46
CA ASN A 54 -2.39 -16.07 -5.48
C ASN A 54 -1.73 -16.24 -4.12
N TYR A 55 -2.53 -16.12 -3.05
CA TYR A 55 -2.09 -16.29 -1.68
C TYR A 55 -2.86 -17.43 -1.02
N ILE A 56 -2.15 -18.32 -0.35
CA ILE A 56 -2.72 -19.43 0.42
C ILE A 56 -2.36 -19.20 1.88
N ASN A 57 -3.37 -19.21 2.76
CA ASN A 57 -3.18 -19.09 4.20
C ASN A 57 -3.06 -20.47 4.84
N PHE A 58 -1.88 -20.82 5.34
CA PHE A 58 -1.62 -22.05 6.07
C PHE A 58 -1.76 -21.89 7.60
N GLY A 59 -2.19 -20.74 8.10
CA GLY A 59 -2.21 -20.44 9.53
C GLY A 59 -3.01 -21.44 10.36
N ALA A 60 -4.16 -21.89 9.86
CA ALA A 60 -4.98 -22.90 10.56
C ALA A 60 -4.24 -24.24 10.66
N VAL A 61 -3.69 -24.73 9.55
CA VAL A 61 -2.92 -25.99 9.50
C VAL A 61 -1.71 -25.90 10.42
N MET A 62 -0.95 -24.78 10.37
CA MET A 62 0.24 -24.59 11.20
C MET A 62 -0.08 -24.51 12.70
N ASN A 63 -1.25 -24.01 13.06
CA ASN A 63 -1.69 -23.93 14.46
C ASN A 63 -2.27 -25.25 14.98
N SER A 64 -2.75 -26.13 14.11
CA SER A 64 -3.38 -27.41 14.47
C SER A 64 -2.40 -28.58 14.51
N CYS A 65 -1.19 -28.44 13.98
CA CYS A 65 -0.19 -29.49 13.91
C CYS A 65 1.03 -29.15 14.78
N GLU A 66 1.55 -30.16 15.48
CA GLU A 66 2.88 -30.09 16.09
C GLU A 66 3.92 -30.52 15.05
N PHE A 67 4.87 -29.64 14.76
CA PHE A 67 5.94 -29.92 13.81
C PHE A 67 7.27 -30.04 14.56
N ASP A 68 8.01 -31.13 14.29
CA ASP A 68 9.36 -31.32 14.80
C ASP A 68 10.43 -30.57 13.99
N TYR A 69 10.01 -29.82 12.98
CA TYR A 69 10.88 -29.07 12.06
C TYR A 69 10.26 -27.72 11.65
N ASP A 70 11.07 -26.89 10.98
CA ASP A 70 10.68 -25.55 10.55
C ASP A 70 9.38 -25.58 9.71
N PRO A 71 8.35 -24.86 10.12
CA PRO A 71 7.10 -24.74 9.38
C PRO A 71 7.28 -24.32 7.91
N PHE A 72 8.21 -23.44 7.60
CA PHE A 72 8.47 -23.03 6.22
C PHE A 72 9.06 -24.15 5.37
N GLU A 73 9.92 -24.96 5.94
CA GLU A 73 10.45 -26.15 5.26
C GLU A 73 9.32 -27.16 4.95
N PHE A 74 8.37 -27.30 5.85
CA PHE A 74 7.16 -28.09 5.59
C PHE A 74 6.38 -27.56 4.38
N VAL A 75 6.09 -26.25 4.33
CA VAL A 75 5.33 -25.64 3.23
C VAL A 75 6.10 -25.75 1.90
N LYS A 76 7.43 -25.55 1.90
CA LYS A 76 8.27 -25.74 0.72
C LYS A 76 8.14 -27.17 0.18
N ARG A 77 8.29 -28.18 1.05
CA ARG A 77 8.15 -29.59 0.67
C ARG A 77 6.74 -29.93 0.21
N LEU A 78 5.71 -29.40 0.90
CA LEU A 78 4.34 -29.57 0.49
C LEU A 78 4.10 -29.01 -0.93
N ASN A 79 4.68 -27.85 -1.22
CA ASN A 79 4.62 -27.25 -2.55
C ASN A 79 5.29 -28.15 -3.61
N GLU A 80 6.50 -28.62 -3.35
CA GLU A 80 7.26 -29.45 -4.30
C GLU A 80 6.59 -30.80 -4.58
N TYR A 81 6.10 -31.48 -3.55
CA TYR A 81 5.61 -32.85 -3.67
C TYR A 81 4.10 -32.98 -3.94
N ARG A 82 3.32 -31.90 -3.71
CA ARG A 82 1.86 -31.98 -3.80
C ARG A 82 1.22 -30.79 -4.48
N LEU A 83 1.47 -29.55 -4.00
CA LEU A 83 0.70 -28.39 -4.45
C LEU A 83 0.99 -28.04 -5.90
N LYS A 84 2.26 -28.02 -6.32
CA LYS A 84 2.64 -27.68 -7.70
C LYS A 84 1.96 -28.61 -8.71
N GLU A 85 2.01 -29.93 -8.46
CA GLU A 85 1.34 -30.92 -9.32
C GLU A 85 -0.18 -30.78 -9.29
N TYR A 86 -0.75 -30.54 -8.12
CA TYR A 86 -2.18 -30.38 -7.97
C TYR A 86 -2.70 -29.15 -8.73
N ILE A 87 -2.05 -28.01 -8.52
CA ILE A 87 -2.40 -26.77 -9.23
C ILE A 87 -2.28 -26.97 -10.74
N LYS A 88 -1.19 -27.58 -11.22
CA LYS A 88 -1.02 -27.88 -12.64
C LYS A 88 -2.17 -28.72 -13.20
N LYS A 89 -2.56 -29.79 -12.50
CA LYS A 89 -3.70 -30.62 -12.90
C LYS A 89 -5.01 -29.83 -12.97
N CYS A 90 -5.24 -28.92 -12.02
CA CYS A 90 -6.42 -28.04 -12.05
C CYS A 90 -6.43 -27.15 -13.29
N TYR A 91 -5.29 -26.55 -13.63
CA TYR A 91 -5.19 -25.73 -14.83
C TYR A 91 -5.29 -26.55 -16.12
N ASP A 92 -4.74 -27.77 -16.17
CA ASP A 92 -4.88 -28.67 -17.31
C ASP A 92 -6.36 -29.05 -17.56
N ILE A 93 -7.11 -29.31 -16.49
CA ILE A 93 -8.55 -29.59 -16.57
C ILE A 93 -9.30 -28.35 -17.03
N TYR A 94 -8.95 -27.18 -16.52
CA TYR A 94 -9.56 -25.92 -16.91
C TYR A 94 -9.31 -25.58 -18.38
N ALA A 95 -8.07 -25.69 -18.84
CA ALA A 95 -7.70 -25.46 -20.25
C ALA A 95 -8.46 -26.39 -21.20
N LYS A 96 -8.58 -27.68 -20.85
CA LYS A 96 -9.36 -28.65 -21.62
C LYS A 96 -10.85 -28.28 -21.73
N LYS A 97 -11.45 -27.72 -20.70
CA LYS A 97 -12.84 -27.23 -20.75
C LYS A 97 -13.02 -26.11 -21.79
N TRP A 98 -11.99 -25.32 -22.03
CA TRP A 98 -11.97 -24.23 -23.00
C TRP A 98 -11.37 -24.63 -24.36
N ASN A 99 -11.10 -25.94 -24.57
CA ASN A 99 -10.49 -26.48 -25.79
C ASN A 99 -9.18 -25.75 -26.14
N THR A 100 -8.35 -25.52 -25.16
CA THR A 100 -7.03 -24.87 -25.28
C THR A 100 -5.97 -25.67 -24.52
N ASP A 101 -4.69 -25.38 -24.75
CA ASP A 101 -3.59 -25.95 -24.02
C ASP A 101 -3.34 -25.10 -22.75
N ASN A 102 -2.78 -25.74 -21.70
CA ASN A 102 -2.36 -25.05 -20.49
C ASN A 102 -0.96 -24.47 -20.67
N TYR A 103 -0.87 -23.15 -20.73
CA TYR A 103 0.39 -22.39 -20.79
C TYR A 103 0.73 -21.72 -19.45
N GLN A 104 0.00 -22.02 -18.38
CA GLN A 104 0.22 -21.41 -17.08
C GLN A 104 1.18 -22.26 -16.25
N ASP A 105 2.22 -21.62 -15.73
CA ASP A 105 3.12 -22.20 -14.76
C ASP A 105 3.03 -21.43 -13.45
N PHE A 106 2.75 -22.15 -12.36
CA PHE A 106 2.62 -21.60 -11.03
C PHE A 106 3.82 -21.99 -10.20
N GLU A 107 4.57 -20.99 -9.77
CA GLU A 107 5.72 -21.17 -8.92
C GLU A 107 5.51 -20.54 -7.54
N LEU A 108 6.09 -21.15 -6.52
CA LEU A 108 6.14 -20.57 -5.19
C LEU A 108 7.08 -19.36 -5.20
N GLU A 109 6.53 -18.15 -5.16
CA GLU A 109 7.32 -16.92 -5.19
C GLU A 109 7.89 -16.56 -3.82
N SER A 110 7.08 -16.69 -2.76
CA SER A 110 7.50 -16.29 -1.42
C SER A 110 6.66 -16.95 -0.33
N LEU A 111 7.25 -17.08 0.86
CA LEU A 111 6.58 -17.44 2.10
C LEU A 111 6.68 -16.26 3.07
N SER A 112 5.61 -16.02 3.83
CA SER A 112 5.56 -14.94 4.81
C SER A 112 5.07 -15.44 6.17
N TYR A 113 5.58 -14.84 7.23
CA TYR A 113 5.10 -15.09 8.61
C TYR A 113 3.69 -14.55 8.83
N GLY A 114 3.34 -13.49 8.13
CA GLY A 114 2.05 -12.86 8.20
C GLY A 114 1.82 -11.87 7.06
N GLY A 115 0.57 -11.48 6.87
CA GLY A 115 0.18 -10.49 5.88
C GLY A 115 -1.05 -9.73 6.32
N ILE A 116 -1.15 -8.46 5.92
CA ILE A 116 -2.32 -7.62 6.12
C ILE A 116 -2.78 -7.17 4.73
N PHE A 117 -4.00 -7.55 4.37
CA PHE A 117 -4.63 -7.23 3.10
C PHE A 117 -5.63 -6.10 3.31
N LEU A 118 -5.40 -4.95 2.66
CA LEU A 118 -6.26 -3.76 2.75
C LEU A 118 -7.29 -3.71 1.62
N GLY A 119 -7.11 -4.52 0.60
CA GLY A 119 -7.98 -4.59 -0.57
C GLY A 119 -7.23 -5.12 -1.79
N LYS A 120 -7.89 -5.12 -2.94
CA LYS A 120 -7.32 -5.58 -4.22
C LYS A 120 -6.01 -4.87 -4.52
N LYS A 121 -4.95 -5.62 -4.75
CA LYS A 121 -3.58 -5.12 -5.04
C LYS A 121 -3.00 -4.19 -3.94
N LYS A 122 -3.54 -4.25 -2.70
CA LYS A 122 -3.08 -3.43 -1.57
C LYS A 122 -2.83 -4.32 -0.36
N TYR A 123 -1.58 -4.67 -0.12
CA TYR A 123 -1.22 -5.55 0.98
C TYR A 123 0.22 -5.32 1.45
N VAL A 124 0.49 -5.83 2.64
CA VAL A 124 1.84 -5.91 3.24
C VAL A 124 2.09 -7.31 3.74
N LEU A 125 3.26 -7.85 3.41
CA LEU A 125 3.71 -9.16 3.84
C LEU A 125 5.01 -9.04 4.63
N ASP A 126 5.12 -9.82 5.70
CA ASP A 126 6.38 -10.06 6.41
C ASP A 126 7.05 -11.30 5.80
N ILE A 127 7.92 -11.07 4.80
CA ILE A 127 8.52 -12.12 4.00
C ILE A 127 9.59 -12.87 4.80
N ALA A 128 9.38 -14.16 4.95
CA ALA A 128 10.34 -15.10 5.55
C ALA A 128 11.26 -15.74 4.51
N TRP A 129 10.73 -16.05 3.34
CA TRP A 129 11.47 -16.66 2.23
C TRP A 129 10.95 -16.12 0.89
N GLN A 130 11.82 -15.98 -0.07
CA GLN A 130 11.50 -15.53 -1.43
C GLN A 130 12.40 -16.23 -2.45
N ASP A 131 11.83 -16.73 -3.56
CA ASP A 131 12.58 -17.23 -4.70
C ASP A 131 13.20 -16.08 -5.53
N PRO A 132 14.34 -16.29 -6.20
CA PRO A 132 15.23 -17.42 -6.14
C PRO A 132 16.31 -17.24 -5.05
N ASN A 133 16.52 -18.27 -4.27
CA ASN A 133 17.67 -18.45 -3.34
C ASN A 133 17.90 -17.32 -2.32
N LYS A 134 16.86 -16.64 -1.88
CA LYS A 134 16.97 -15.58 -0.88
C LYS A 134 16.24 -16.00 0.38
N ASP A 135 16.78 -17.01 1.07
CA ASP A 135 16.34 -17.32 2.42
C ASP A 135 16.57 -16.08 3.29
N LEU A 136 15.48 -15.46 3.70
CA LEU A 136 15.51 -14.42 4.70
C LEU A 136 15.34 -15.09 6.05
N PHE A 137 16.38 -15.03 6.87
CA PHE A 137 16.30 -15.53 8.23
C PHE A 137 15.31 -14.73 9.06
N PRO A 138 14.69 -15.32 10.10
CA PRO A 138 13.70 -14.65 10.94
C PRO A 138 14.14 -13.27 11.47
N LYS A 139 15.43 -13.10 11.73
CA LYS A 139 16.02 -11.83 12.20
C LYS A 139 16.11 -10.73 11.14
N LEU A 140 15.86 -11.05 9.88
CA LEU A 140 15.96 -10.15 8.74
C LEU A 140 14.66 -10.16 7.91
N SER A 141 13.51 -10.34 8.55
CA SER A 141 12.23 -10.30 7.88
C SER A 141 12.11 -9.03 7.03
N LYS A 142 11.69 -9.21 5.79
CA LYS A 142 11.55 -8.12 4.83
C LYS A 142 10.09 -7.77 4.66
N ILE A 143 9.75 -6.52 4.94
CA ILE A 143 8.43 -6.00 4.62
C ILE A 143 8.31 -5.81 3.11
N LYS A 144 7.45 -6.63 2.46
CA LYS A 144 7.03 -6.45 1.07
C LYS A 144 5.69 -5.73 1.07
N SER A 145 5.62 -4.61 0.40
CA SER A 145 4.40 -3.82 0.29
C SER A 145 4.01 -3.65 -1.18
N THR A 146 2.72 -3.77 -1.46
CA THR A 146 2.15 -3.59 -2.80
C THR A 146 0.97 -2.65 -2.73
N GLY A 147 0.89 -1.69 -3.67
CA GLY A 147 -0.24 -0.78 -3.83
C GLY A 147 -0.50 0.19 -2.67
N ILE A 148 0.42 0.31 -1.74
CA ILE A 148 0.34 1.22 -0.58
C ILE A 148 1.45 2.27 -0.61
N GLU A 149 1.35 3.28 0.24
CA GLU A 149 2.25 4.43 0.29
C GLU A 149 3.73 4.03 0.43
N LEU A 150 4.04 2.99 1.19
CA LEU A 150 5.41 2.47 1.37
C LEU A 150 6.11 2.11 0.05
N ALA A 151 5.35 1.60 -0.93
CA ALA A 151 5.87 1.21 -2.24
C ALA A 151 6.01 2.39 -3.20
N GLN A 152 5.39 3.54 -2.90
CA GLN A 152 5.37 4.69 -3.81
C GLN A 152 6.67 5.48 -3.73
N SER A 153 7.20 5.86 -4.88
CA SER A 153 8.45 6.65 -4.97
C SER A 153 8.32 8.04 -4.35
N GLY A 154 7.10 8.59 -4.32
CA GLY A 154 6.79 9.91 -3.77
C GLY A 154 6.63 9.97 -2.25
N THR A 155 6.66 8.83 -1.56
CA THR A 155 6.51 8.81 -0.11
C THR A 155 7.68 9.53 0.57
N ALA A 156 7.36 10.43 1.50
CA ALA A 156 8.34 11.18 2.28
C ALA A 156 9.33 10.24 2.99
N PRO A 157 10.64 10.54 3.01
CA PRO A 157 11.65 9.65 3.60
C PRO A 157 11.34 9.26 5.04
N PHE A 158 11.00 10.22 5.88
CA PHE A 158 10.62 9.99 7.27
C PHE A 158 9.39 9.07 7.38
N ALA A 159 8.36 9.31 6.56
CA ALA A 159 7.16 8.48 6.58
C ALA A 159 7.46 7.04 6.19
N ARG A 160 8.29 6.83 5.17
CA ARG A 160 8.68 5.48 4.74
C ARG A 160 9.41 4.72 5.84
N GLU A 161 10.35 5.37 6.52
CA GLU A 161 11.08 4.79 7.65
C GLU A 161 10.13 4.40 8.79
N LYS A 162 9.31 5.36 9.24
CA LYS A 162 8.44 5.16 10.41
C LYS A 162 7.28 4.21 10.13
N LEU A 163 6.67 4.25 8.95
CA LEU A 163 5.64 3.27 8.56
C LEU A 163 6.22 1.86 8.48
N THR A 164 7.43 1.70 7.95
CA THR A 164 8.11 0.40 7.94
C THR A 164 8.37 -0.10 9.36
N PHE A 165 8.85 0.77 10.25
CA PHE A 165 9.05 0.45 11.66
C PHE A 165 7.75 0.03 12.36
N LEU A 166 6.67 0.78 12.17
CA LEU A 166 5.36 0.50 12.74
C LEU A 166 4.78 -0.84 12.27
N LEU A 167 4.92 -1.14 10.97
CA LEU A 167 4.47 -2.42 10.42
C LEU A 167 5.31 -3.59 10.97
N ARG A 168 6.61 -3.44 11.11
CA ARG A 168 7.43 -4.46 11.77
C ARG A 168 6.96 -4.70 13.19
N HIS A 169 6.72 -3.65 13.97
CA HIS A 169 6.19 -3.77 15.31
C HIS A 169 4.87 -4.56 15.35
N ILE A 170 3.95 -4.30 14.41
CA ILE A 170 2.70 -5.04 14.29
C ILE A 170 2.97 -6.53 14.04
N PHE A 171 3.83 -6.88 13.08
CA PHE A 171 4.13 -8.28 12.77
C PHE A 171 4.89 -8.98 13.90
N GLU A 172 5.88 -8.34 14.53
CA GLU A 172 6.63 -8.88 15.65
C GLU A 172 5.75 -9.17 16.87
N LYS A 173 4.78 -8.31 17.14
CA LYS A 173 3.83 -8.53 18.25
C LYS A 173 2.76 -9.58 17.90
N GLY A 174 2.34 -9.66 16.65
CA GLY A 174 1.35 -10.63 16.18
C GLY A 174 0.12 -10.70 17.10
N LYS A 175 -0.17 -11.85 17.67
CA LYS A 175 -1.31 -12.05 18.61
C LYS A 175 -1.18 -11.25 19.92
N ASN A 176 0.02 -10.80 20.26
CA ASN A 176 0.30 -10.02 21.47
C ASN A 176 0.31 -8.50 21.19
N PHE A 177 -0.21 -8.07 20.06
CA PHE A 177 -0.30 -6.65 19.71
C PHE A 177 -1.19 -5.90 20.70
N ASP A 178 -0.66 -4.84 21.31
CA ASP A 178 -1.40 -3.95 22.20
C ASP A 178 -1.50 -2.55 21.58
N ILE A 179 -2.71 -2.15 21.23
CA ILE A 179 -3.01 -0.85 20.65
C ILE A 179 -2.58 0.33 21.57
N ARG A 180 -2.56 0.13 22.88
CA ARG A 180 -2.16 1.15 23.84
C ARG A 180 -0.64 1.40 23.80
N GLU A 181 0.14 0.33 23.71
CA GLU A 181 1.59 0.41 23.49
C GLU A 181 1.87 1.08 22.14
N PHE A 182 1.17 0.66 21.10
CA PHE A 182 1.29 1.22 19.75
C PHE A 182 1.01 2.72 19.69
N VAL A 183 -0.01 3.21 20.40
CA VAL A 183 -0.31 4.65 20.51
C VAL A 183 0.81 5.42 21.20
N LYS A 184 1.49 4.84 22.20
CA LYS A 184 2.66 5.49 22.83
C LYS A 184 3.79 5.66 21.82
N ILE A 185 4.09 4.62 21.05
CA ILE A 185 5.09 4.68 19.96
C ILE A 185 4.74 5.77 18.95
N LEU A 186 3.46 5.84 18.52
CA LEU A 186 3.01 6.89 17.59
C LEU A 186 3.17 8.31 18.15
N LYS A 187 2.95 8.50 19.46
CA LYS A 187 3.19 9.81 20.13
C LYS A 187 4.67 10.20 20.12
N GLU A 188 5.55 9.25 20.33
CA GLU A 188 7.00 9.47 20.25
C GLU A 188 7.41 9.84 18.81
N ILE A 189 6.92 9.11 17.82
CA ILE A 189 7.13 9.43 16.41
C ILE A 189 6.57 10.82 16.05
N LYS A 190 5.40 11.19 16.57
CA LYS A 190 4.83 12.52 16.36
C LYS A 190 5.70 13.64 16.95
N ASN A 191 6.30 13.42 18.10
CA ASN A 191 7.24 14.38 18.69
C ASN A 191 8.53 14.50 17.86
N GLU A 192 9.08 13.38 17.42
CA GLU A 192 10.23 13.33 16.51
C GLU A 192 9.94 14.01 15.16
N PHE A 193 8.72 13.84 14.65
CA PHE A 193 8.26 14.45 13.42
C PHE A 193 8.28 15.98 13.43
N LYS A 194 7.91 16.60 14.55
CA LYS A 194 7.82 18.06 14.70
C LYS A 194 9.14 18.81 14.55
N VAL A 195 10.26 18.11 14.67
CA VAL A 195 11.60 18.70 14.53
C VAL A 195 12.26 18.37 13.19
N GLN A 196 11.54 17.66 12.30
CA GLN A 196 12.07 17.30 10.99
C GLN A 196 12.13 18.49 10.03
N LYS A 197 13.12 18.44 9.13
CA LYS A 197 13.20 19.38 8.02
C LYS A 197 12.08 19.10 7.02
N ALA A 198 11.56 20.14 6.38
CA ALA A 198 10.51 20.02 5.37
C ALA A 198 10.82 18.97 4.29
N ASP A 199 12.06 18.87 3.84
CA ASP A 199 12.50 17.91 2.81
C ASP A 199 12.32 16.43 3.23
N GLN A 200 12.40 16.12 4.53
CA GLN A 200 12.23 14.77 5.06
C GLN A 200 10.77 14.34 5.19
N ILE A 201 9.87 15.32 5.26
CA ILE A 201 8.43 15.09 5.51
C ILE A 201 7.54 15.47 4.33
N SER A 202 8.09 16.04 3.26
CA SER A 202 7.33 16.43 2.07
C SER A 202 7.04 15.24 1.15
N ILE A 203 5.87 15.28 0.54
CA ILE A 203 5.40 14.28 -0.44
C ILE A 203 5.98 14.62 -1.81
N GLY A 204 6.64 13.65 -2.44
CA GLY A 204 7.19 13.79 -3.79
C GLY A 204 6.18 13.40 -4.87
N THR A 205 6.14 14.15 -5.97
CA THR A 205 5.28 13.83 -7.12
C THR A 205 5.74 14.56 -8.37
N SER A 206 5.20 14.18 -9.53
CA SER A 206 5.33 14.98 -10.76
C SER A 206 4.09 15.85 -10.94
N VAL A 207 4.28 17.06 -11.43
CA VAL A 207 3.19 18.00 -11.68
C VAL A 207 2.86 18.03 -13.16
N ASN A 208 1.59 17.89 -13.50
CA ASN A 208 1.12 17.98 -14.88
C ASN A 208 -0.06 18.99 -14.98
N ASN A 209 -0.19 19.61 -16.15
CA ASN A 209 -1.32 20.49 -16.48
C ASN A 209 -1.49 21.67 -15.51
N ILE A 210 -0.40 22.31 -15.07
CA ILE A 210 -0.48 23.51 -14.21
C ILE A 210 -1.34 24.58 -14.86
N GLU A 211 -1.14 24.80 -16.14
CA GLU A 211 -1.80 25.86 -16.94
C GLU A 211 -3.32 25.69 -17.02
N LYS A 212 -3.80 24.45 -16.86
CA LYS A 212 -5.24 24.14 -16.88
C LYS A 212 -5.96 24.61 -15.62
N PHE A 213 -5.27 24.59 -14.48
CA PHE A 213 -5.90 24.78 -13.18
C PHE A 213 -5.54 26.08 -12.50
N ILE A 214 -4.38 26.67 -12.81
CA ILE A 214 -3.92 27.91 -12.15
C ILE A 214 -4.40 29.11 -12.95
N ILE A 215 -5.21 29.92 -12.30
CA ILE A 215 -5.70 31.19 -12.85
C ILE A 215 -4.64 32.23 -12.53
N ASN A 216 -3.96 32.74 -13.57
CA ASN A 216 -2.89 33.72 -13.43
C ASN A 216 -3.44 35.09 -13.12
N ASP A 217 -3.71 35.35 -11.84
CA ASP A 217 -3.86 36.73 -11.35
C ASP A 217 -2.64 37.04 -10.45
N THR A 218 -1.92 38.11 -10.80
CA THR A 218 -0.78 38.59 -10.02
C THR A 218 -1.17 39.14 -8.67
N THR A 219 -2.45 39.47 -8.46
CA THR A 219 -2.97 40.09 -7.24
C THR A 219 -3.53 39.07 -6.26
N LYS A 220 -4.04 37.92 -6.75
CA LYS A 220 -4.68 36.91 -5.95
C LYS A 220 -4.35 35.49 -6.47
N PHE A 221 -4.07 34.56 -5.56
CA PHE A 221 -3.91 33.15 -5.93
C PHE A 221 -5.30 32.50 -6.05
N GLU A 222 -5.63 32.04 -7.25
CA GLU A 222 -6.89 31.35 -7.54
C GLU A 222 -6.64 30.07 -8.32
N VAL A 223 -7.46 29.05 -8.05
CA VAL A 223 -7.39 27.75 -8.71
C VAL A 223 -8.74 27.32 -9.27
N GLY A 224 -8.73 26.65 -10.40
CA GLY A 224 -9.91 26.07 -11.01
C GLY A 224 -10.51 24.93 -10.19
N LYS A 225 -11.81 24.67 -10.39
CA LYS A 225 -12.53 23.58 -9.74
C LYS A 225 -11.87 22.23 -10.05
N GLY A 226 -11.70 21.39 -9.01
CA GLY A 226 -11.07 20.06 -9.15
C GLY A 226 -9.56 20.09 -9.31
N CYS A 227 -8.90 21.21 -8.99
CA CYS A 227 -7.44 21.31 -9.01
C CYS A 227 -6.79 20.27 -8.07
N PRO A 228 -5.93 19.38 -8.56
CA PRO A 228 -5.21 18.44 -7.72
C PRO A 228 -4.30 19.16 -6.71
N MET A 229 -4.16 18.60 -5.54
CA MET A 229 -3.42 19.22 -4.42
C MET A 229 -1.98 19.58 -4.79
N HIS A 230 -1.26 18.70 -5.46
CA HIS A 230 0.13 18.93 -5.88
C HIS A 230 0.25 20.03 -6.96
N VAL A 231 -0.76 20.15 -7.85
CA VAL A 231 -0.83 21.22 -8.83
C VAL A 231 -1.08 22.56 -8.14
N ARG A 232 -1.99 22.57 -7.17
CA ARG A 232 -2.26 23.74 -6.32
C ARG A 232 -1.03 24.18 -5.55
N ALA A 233 -0.26 23.22 -4.99
CA ALA A 233 0.98 23.50 -4.28
C ALA A 233 2.05 24.13 -5.19
N ALA A 234 2.20 23.63 -6.42
CA ALA A 234 3.10 24.19 -7.43
C ALA A 234 2.68 25.60 -7.87
N GLY A 235 1.38 25.79 -8.12
CA GLY A 235 0.85 27.10 -8.47
C GLY A 235 1.05 28.14 -7.38
N TYR A 236 0.87 27.76 -6.12
CA TYR A 236 1.10 28.65 -4.98
C TYR A 236 2.57 29.04 -4.83
N HIS A 237 3.50 28.11 -5.04
CA HIS A 237 4.92 28.44 -5.16
C HIS A 237 5.17 29.50 -6.24
N ASN A 238 4.65 29.30 -7.45
CA ASN A 238 4.82 30.22 -8.55
C ASN A 238 4.23 31.60 -8.25
N TYR A 239 3.08 31.63 -7.60
CA TYR A 239 2.44 32.89 -7.16
C TYR A 239 3.32 33.65 -6.15
N ILE A 240 3.80 32.99 -5.10
CA ILE A 240 4.69 33.62 -4.11
C ILE A 240 6.00 34.09 -4.78
N LEU A 241 6.60 33.24 -5.59
CA LEU A 241 7.85 33.58 -6.26
C LEU A 241 7.69 34.78 -7.19
N ASN A 242 6.58 34.84 -7.96
CA ASN A 242 6.27 35.96 -8.84
C ASN A 242 6.06 37.30 -8.11
N ASN A 243 5.64 37.24 -6.87
CA ASN A 243 5.45 38.41 -6.02
C ASN A 243 6.63 38.68 -5.06
N SER A 244 7.78 38.01 -5.27
CA SER A 244 8.95 38.11 -4.41
C SER A 244 10.18 38.64 -5.16
N LYS A 245 11.19 39.10 -4.41
CA LYS A 245 12.50 39.47 -4.93
C LYS A 245 13.39 38.27 -5.29
N TYR A 246 12.91 37.03 -5.05
CA TYR A 246 13.73 35.83 -5.16
C TYR A 246 13.66 35.16 -6.54
N LYS A 247 13.02 35.79 -7.53
CA LYS A 247 12.93 35.27 -8.93
C LYS A 247 14.27 34.98 -9.58
N VAL A 248 15.33 35.64 -9.17
CA VAL A 248 16.69 35.41 -9.71
C VAL A 248 17.29 34.14 -9.12
N LYS A 249 16.92 33.76 -7.90
CA LYS A 249 17.49 32.64 -7.18
C LYS A 249 16.74 31.31 -7.39
N TYR A 250 15.44 31.37 -7.53
CA TYR A 250 14.56 30.21 -7.65
C TYR A 250 13.82 30.20 -8.98
N SER A 251 13.52 29.00 -9.48
CA SER A 251 12.80 28.79 -10.73
C SER A 251 11.31 28.57 -10.48
N LEU A 252 10.48 29.02 -11.43
CA LEU A 252 9.08 28.64 -11.48
C LEU A 252 8.93 27.15 -11.75
N ILE A 253 7.95 26.53 -11.13
CA ILE A 253 7.57 25.14 -11.37
C ILE A 253 6.77 25.06 -12.67
N ARG A 254 7.15 24.17 -13.58
CA ARG A 254 6.48 23.91 -14.85
C ARG A 254 5.85 22.52 -14.89
N SER A 255 4.96 22.31 -15.85
CA SER A 255 4.41 20.97 -16.11
C SER A 255 5.52 19.98 -16.45
N SER A 256 5.35 18.73 -16.00
CA SER A 256 6.28 17.60 -16.07
C SER A 256 7.46 17.63 -15.09
N GLU A 257 7.59 18.66 -14.27
CA GLU A 257 8.65 18.71 -13.26
C GLU A 257 8.32 17.89 -12.01
N LYS A 258 9.38 17.39 -11.35
CA LYS A 258 9.27 16.70 -10.06
C LYS A 258 9.33 17.70 -8.93
N ILE A 259 8.32 17.67 -8.08
CA ILE A 259 8.21 18.54 -6.92
C ILE A 259 8.13 17.72 -5.64
N LYS A 260 8.35 18.43 -4.54
CA LYS A 260 7.90 18.04 -3.20
C LYS A 260 6.89 19.05 -2.69
N TYR A 261 5.91 18.61 -1.92
CA TYR A 261 4.93 19.51 -1.32
C TYR A 261 4.58 19.09 0.10
N TYR A 262 4.09 20.04 0.87
CA TYR A 262 3.65 19.84 2.25
C TYR A 262 2.46 20.74 2.60
N PHE A 263 1.78 20.41 3.70
CA PHE A 263 0.68 21.20 4.23
C PHE A 263 1.20 22.40 5.02
N VAL A 264 0.53 23.54 4.85
CA VAL A 264 0.85 24.80 5.53
C VAL A 264 -0.31 25.27 6.39
N LYS A 265 0.00 25.93 7.49
CA LYS A 265 -1.04 26.52 8.35
C LYS A 265 -1.77 27.62 7.62
N THR A 266 -3.09 27.57 7.66
CA THR A 266 -3.97 28.60 7.12
C THR A 266 -4.71 29.31 8.23
N LYS A 267 -5.12 30.55 7.98
CA LYS A 267 -5.94 31.34 8.90
C LYS A 267 -7.43 31.13 8.67
N SER A 268 -7.81 30.70 7.48
CA SER A 268 -9.18 30.39 7.10
C SER A 268 -9.24 29.18 6.15
N GLU A 269 -10.40 28.51 6.07
CA GLU A 269 -10.64 27.36 5.19
C GLU A 269 -10.53 27.68 3.70
N ASN A 270 -10.71 28.96 3.33
CA ASN A 270 -10.63 29.41 1.94
C ASN A 270 -9.20 29.72 1.48
N GLU A 271 -8.23 29.70 2.38
CA GLU A 271 -6.83 29.92 2.04
C GLU A 271 -6.19 28.65 1.49
N ASN A 272 -5.14 28.83 0.67
CA ASN A 272 -4.37 27.70 0.20
C ASN A 272 -3.60 27.05 1.36
N ASN A 273 -3.81 25.75 1.55
CA ASN A 273 -3.24 24.96 2.65
C ASN A 273 -2.06 24.06 2.24
N VAL A 274 -1.49 24.26 1.06
CA VAL A 274 -0.36 23.46 0.54
C VAL A 274 0.68 24.33 -0.13
N PHE A 275 1.95 23.95 0.01
CA PHE A 275 3.07 24.61 -0.65
C PHE A 275 3.98 23.59 -1.30
N GLY A 276 4.36 23.84 -2.57
CA GLY A 276 5.27 22.99 -3.35
C GLY A 276 6.60 23.67 -3.62
N TYR A 277 7.60 22.87 -3.94
CA TYR A 277 8.91 23.33 -4.36
C TYR A 277 9.59 22.30 -5.26
N LEU A 278 10.51 22.76 -6.12
CA LEU A 278 11.28 21.85 -6.97
C LEU A 278 12.12 20.90 -6.12
N ASN A 279 12.13 19.62 -6.49
CA ASN A 279 12.91 18.62 -5.78
C ASN A 279 14.40 19.03 -5.73
N GLY A 280 14.96 19.05 -4.52
CA GLY A 280 16.34 19.49 -4.27
C GLY A 280 16.53 21.03 -4.15
N SER A 281 15.47 21.85 -4.30
CA SER A 281 15.57 23.31 -4.24
C SER A 281 14.53 23.91 -3.26
N TYR A 282 14.73 23.67 -1.96
CA TYR A 282 13.85 24.20 -0.92
C TYR A 282 14.05 25.72 -0.76
N PRO A 283 12.99 26.54 -0.87
CA PRO A 283 13.12 28.00 -0.85
C PRO A 283 13.05 28.55 0.58
N TYR A 284 14.13 28.45 1.33
CA TYR A 284 14.23 28.84 2.76
C TYR A 284 13.74 30.25 3.07
N GLU A 285 13.88 31.18 2.13
CA GLU A 285 13.61 32.62 2.35
C GLU A 285 12.14 32.97 2.31
N TYR A 286 11.31 32.16 1.63
CA TYR A 286 9.89 32.47 1.46
C TYR A 286 8.94 31.29 1.63
N ALA A 287 9.48 30.11 1.94
CA ALA A 287 8.66 28.95 2.22
C ALA A 287 7.76 29.18 3.43
N PRO A 288 6.45 28.97 3.31
CA PRO A 288 5.54 29.07 4.45
C PRO A 288 5.84 28.00 5.50
N PRO A 289 5.52 28.24 6.78
CA PRO A 289 5.73 27.26 7.83
C PRO A 289 4.88 26.02 7.62
N VAL A 290 5.46 24.85 7.92
CA VAL A 290 4.78 23.55 7.84
C VAL A 290 3.66 23.48 8.89
N ASP A 291 2.51 22.97 8.49
CA ASP A 291 1.52 22.43 9.43
C ASP A 291 1.90 20.99 9.79
N PHE A 292 2.67 20.85 10.86
CA PHE A 292 3.15 19.54 11.28
C PHE A 292 2.04 18.58 11.72
N ASP A 293 0.93 19.07 12.23
CA ASP A 293 -0.17 18.21 12.66
C ASP A 293 -0.92 17.65 11.43
N GLU A 294 -1.30 18.50 10.48
CA GLU A 294 -1.94 18.06 9.24
C GLU A 294 -0.98 17.19 8.40
N GLN A 295 0.29 17.57 8.30
CA GLN A 295 1.29 16.78 7.56
C GLN A 295 1.48 15.39 8.17
N PHE A 296 1.58 15.29 9.51
CA PHE A 296 1.67 14.01 10.21
C PHE A 296 0.45 13.14 9.97
N ASN A 297 -0.75 13.72 10.06
CA ASN A 297 -1.99 13.00 9.80
C ASN A 297 -1.98 12.38 8.41
N ARG A 298 -1.63 13.15 7.39
CA ARG A 298 -1.67 12.70 5.99
C ARG A 298 -0.65 11.62 5.64
N ILE A 299 0.58 11.72 6.16
CA ILE A 299 1.66 10.83 5.72
C ILE A 299 1.99 9.70 6.69
N ILE A 300 1.50 9.76 7.93
CA ILE A 300 1.72 8.72 8.95
C ILE A 300 0.39 8.16 9.45
N LEU A 301 -0.50 9.02 9.98
CA LEU A 301 -1.68 8.56 10.70
C LEU A 301 -2.73 7.93 9.76
N ASP A 302 -3.07 8.60 8.66
CA ASP A 302 -4.04 8.07 7.69
C ASP A 302 -3.58 6.72 7.08
N PRO A 303 -2.31 6.58 6.62
CA PRO A 303 -1.80 5.29 6.17
C PRO A 303 -1.86 4.19 7.23
N ILE A 304 -1.43 4.49 8.48
CA ILE A 304 -1.38 3.45 9.52
C ILE A 304 -2.77 3.08 10.03
N ASN A 305 -3.73 4.01 10.01
CA ASN A 305 -5.10 3.73 10.39
C ASN A 305 -5.75 2.64 9.52
N ARG A 306 -5.43 2.56 8.24
CA ARG A 306 -5.94 1.49 7.38
C ARG A 306 -5.52 0.11 7.88
N PHE A 307 -4.31 -0.02 8.42
CA PHE A 307 -3.84 -1.28 9.02
C PHE A 307 -4.48 -1.53 10.37
N VAL A 308 -4.63 -0.50 11.18
CA VAL A 308 -5.32 -0.56 12.48
C VAL A 308 -6.76 -1.04 12.30
N GLU A 309 -7.49 -0.49 11.31
CA GLU A 309 -8.85 -0.89 10.95
C GLU A 309 -8.91 -2.33 10.39
N ALA A 310 -7.96 -2.72 9.53
CA ALA A 310 -7.88 -4.09 9.00
C ALA A 310 -7.62 -5.13 10.10
N MET A 311 -6.97 -4.73 11.20
CA MET A 311 -6.79 -5.57 12.39
C MET A 311 -8.01 -5.57 13.33
N GLY A 312 -9.10 -4.88 12.98
CA GLY A 312 -10.34 -4.83 13.77
C GLY A 312 -10.37 -3.78 14.89
N TYR A 313 -9.42 -2.85 14.92
CA TYR A 313 -9.44 -1.74 15.87
C TYR A 313 -10.13 -0.51 15.27
N ALA A 314 -10.65 0.36 16.13
CA ALA A 314 -11.12 1.68 15.72
C ALA A 314 -9.95 2.56 15.24
N PRO A 315 -10.16 3.42 14.23
CA PRO A 315 -9.12 4.33 13.76
C PRO A 315 -8.67 5.28 14.87
N LEU A 316 -7.39 5.55 14.91
CA LEU A 316 -6.79 6.46 15.87
C LEU A 316 -7.11 7.91 15.50
N SER A 317 -7.48 8.71 16.49
CA SER A 317 -7.77 10.14 16.29
C SER A 317 -6.48 10.93 16.00
N PRO A 318 -6.58 12.12 15.35
CA PRO A 318 -5.43 13.01 15.13
C PRO A 318 -4.67 13.40 16.40
N ASN A 319 -5.37 13.45 17.53
CA ASN A 319 -4.76 13.71 18.83
C ASN A 319 -4.14 12.47 19.49
N LEU A 320 -4.19 11.33 18.83
CA LEU A 320 -3.73 10.04 19.34
C LEU A 320 -4.35 9.71 20.72
N LEU A 321 -5.57 10.10 20.91
CA LEU A 321 -6.40 9.63 22.01
C LEU A 321 -7.03 8.31 21.57
N LEU A 322 -7.00 7.32 22.44
CA LEU A 322 -7.76 6.09 22.22
C LEU A 322 -9.22 6.47 22.23
N VAL A 323 -9.88 6.36 21.09
CA VAL A 323 -11.33 6.36 21.04
C VAL A 323 -11.77 5.11 21.79
N ARG A 324 -12.53 5.27 22.90
CA ARG A 324 -13.11 4.11 23.57
C ARG A 324 -13.94 3.36 22.53
N ALA A 325 -13.56 2.11 22.29
CA ALA A 325 -14.44 1.22 21.53
C ALA A 325 -15.83 1.28 22.19
N LEU A 326 -16.81 1.71 21.44
CA LEU A 326 -18.20 1.57 21.81
C LEU A 326 -18.53 0.09 21.62
N PHE A 327 -18.34 -0.69 22.67
CA PHE A 327 -18.89 -2.03 22.84
C PHE A 327 -19.76 -2.02 24.08
#